data_4344c37169ebd255f783f43e3987344b
#
_entry.id   4344c37169ebd255f783f43e3987344b
#
_cell.length_a   1.000
_cell.length_b   1.000
_cell.length_c   1.000
_cell.angle_alpha   90.00
_cell.angle_beta   90.00
_cell.angle_gamma   90.00
#
_symmetry.space_group_name_H-M   'P 1'
#
loop_
_entity.id
_entity.type
_entity.pdbx_description
1 polymer ?
#
loop_
_entity_poly.entity_id
_entity_poly.type
_entity_poly.pdbx_seq_one_letter_code
_entity_poly.pdbx_strand_id
1 'polypeptide(L)'
;VLSIGHWGKMGLHLRGNILGYEKVKSEKHLVVTGAKDVFEAHDQFDHIWYHEQELLPFYDYHLKGKKNGWNKRPKVRLHVGGRDEWREDAVWPPKEAKYKSYYLSGKKSGSVASLNDGSLSTKKPAANGGSTDWDYPHAGWKLGTVGFGPQGPDPVRGCVTFTTEPMDQDVEITGP
;
A
#
# COMPACT_ATOMS: atom_id res chain seq x y z
N VAL A 1 -17.51 -1.62 11.74
CA VAL A 1 -16.94 -2.23 10.53
C VAL A 1 -15.47 -2.57 10.75
N LEU A 2 -15.04 -3.72 10.26
CA LEU A 2 -13.63 -4.12 10.21
C LEU A 2 -13.23 -4.18 8.73
N SER A 3 -12.30 -3.32 8.31
CA SER A 3 -11.72 -3.32 6.97
C SER A 3 -10.31 -3.91 7.05
N ILE A 4 -10.07 -4.96 6.31
CA ILE A 4 -8.77 -5.63 6.30
C ILE A 4 -8.24 -5.68 4.88
N GLY A 5 -7.02 -5.22 4.72
CA GLY A 5 -6.28 -5.27 3.47
C GLY A 5 -4.85 -5.72 3.69
N HIS A 6 -4.08 -5.83 2.63
CA HIS A 6 -2.67 -6.21 2.72
C HIS A 6 -1.85 -5.64 1.58
N TRP A 7 -0.55 -5.42 1.84
CA TRP A 7 0.35 -4.80 0.87
C TRP A 7 0.54 -5.62 -0.41
N GLY A 8 0.49 -6.94 -0.34
CA GLY A 8 0.63 -7.81 -1.52
C GLY A 8 -0.47 -7.63 -2.59
N LYS A 9 -1.57 -6.93 -2.28
CA LYS A 9 -2.62 -6.55 -3.25
C LYS A 9 -2.83 -5.03 -3.33
N MET A 10 -1.78 -4.28 -3.14
CA MET A 10 -1.83 -2.82 -3.15
C MET A 10 -2.49 -2.25 -4.41
N GLY A 11 -2.11 -2.74 -5.58
CA GLY A 11 -2.63 -2.26 -6.86
C GLY A 11 -4.06 -2.67 -7.19
N LEU A 12 -4.62 -3.68 -6.51
CA LEU A 12 -5.92 -4.23 -6.88
C LEU A 12 -6.99 -4.01 -5.80
N HIS A 13 -6.69 -4.26 -4.53
CA HIS A 13 -7.69 -4.28 -3.46
C HIS A 13 -7.43 -3.30 -2.33
N LEU A 14 -6.18 -3.08 -1.91
CA LEU A 14 -5.87 -2.28 -0.73
C LEU A 14 -6.45 -0.86 -0.81
N ARG A 15 -6.35 -0.22 -1.97
CA ARG A 15 -6.94 1.10 -2.18
C ARG A 15 -8.44 1.10 -1.88
N GLY A 16 -9.16 0.07 -2.31
CA GLY A 16 -10.59 -0.08 -2.03
C GLY A 16 -10.89 -0.23 -0.54
N ASN A 17 -10.07 -0.98 0.19
CA ASN A 17 -10.18 -1.13 1.64
C ASN A 17 -10.03 0.22 2.35
N ILE A 18 -9.02 1.01 1.99
CA ILE A 18 -8.74 2.31 2.59
C ILE A 18 -9.86 3.31 2.26
N LEU A 19 -10.21 3.45 1.00
CA LEU A 19 -11.30 4.36 0.58
C LEU A 19 -12.64 3.97 1.19
N GLY A 20 -12.93 2.66 1.29
CA GLY A 20 -14.12 2.15 1.97
C GLY A 20 -14.10 2.50 3.45
N TYR A 21 -12.98 2.26 4.13
CA TYR A 21 -12.81 2.64 5.52
C TYR A 21 -13.04 4.13 5.74
N GLU A 22 -12.49 5.00 4.92
CA GLU A 22 -12.68 6.46 5.03
C GLU A 22 -14.15 6.87 4.93
N LYS A 23 -14.92 6.25 4.03
CA LYS A 23 -16.33 6.57 3.78
C LYS A 23 -17.28 6.07 4.86
N VAL A 24 -16.93 5.01 5.56
CA VAL A 24 -17.76 4.45 6.64
C VAL A 24 -17.81 5.44 7.81
N LYS A 25 -19.01 5.74 8.30
CA LYS A 25 -19.24 6.70 9.41
C LYS A 25 -19.50 6.02 10.76
N SER A 26 -19.84 4.73 10.76
CA SER A 26 -19.99 3.96 12.00
C SER A 26 -18.64 3.64 12.65
N GLU A 27 -18.66 3.05 13.84
CA GLU A 27 -17.44 2.51 14.44
C GLU A 27 -16.72 1.58 13.45
N LYS A 28 -15.41 1.80 13.30
CA LYS A 28 -14.62 1.13 12.28
C LYS A 28 -13.18 0.90 12.72
N HIS A 29 -12.61 -0.17 12.20
CA HIS A 29 -11.22 -0.54 12.36
C HIS A 29 -10.60 -0.81 11.00
N LEU A 30 -9.35 -0.41 10.82
CA LEU A 30 -8.53 -0.67 9.64
C LEU A 30 -7.34 -1.54 10.05
N VAL A 31 -7.15 -2.64 9.35
CA VAL A 31 -5.97 -3.49 9.49
C VAL A 31 -5.33 -3.66 8.12
N VAL A 32 -4.05 -3.34 7.99
CA VAL A 32 -3.28 -3.61 6.78
C VAL A 32 -2.12 -4.52 7.15
N THR A 33 -2.17 -5.76 6.67
CA THR A 33 -1.16 -6.76 6.96
C THR A 33 0.04 -6.65 6.02
N GLY A 34 1.20 -7.11 6.48
CA GLY A 34 2.37 -7.30 5.64
C GLY A 34 2.18 -8.51 4.74
N ALA A 35 2.49 -8.36 3.47
CA ALA A 35 2.65 -9.46 2.53
C ALA A 35 3.46 -8.94 1.34
N LYS A 36 4.45 -9.68 0.92
CA LYS A 36 5.32 -9.28 -0.19
C LYS A 36 4.63 -9.45 -1.55
N ASP A 37 3.70 -10.39 -1.65
CA ASP A 37 2.97 -10.68 -2.87
C ASP A 37 1.56 -11.22 -2.60
N VAL A 38 0.82 -11.49 -3.66
CA VAL A 38 -0.56 -11.97 -3.59
C VAL A 38 -0.67 -13.37 -2.99
N PHE A 39 0.31 -14.21 -3.17
CA PHE A 39 0.27 -15.61 -2.69
C PHE A 39 0.46 -15.63 -1.17
N GLU A 40 1.46 -14.92 -0.67
CA GLU A 40 1.65 -14.76 0.77
C GLU A 40 0.41 -14.13 1.45
N ALA A 41 -0.24 -13.18 0.77
CA ALA A 41 -1.46 -12.59 1.28
C ALA A 41 -2.61 -13.60 1.37
N HIS A 42 -2.75 -14.50 0.41
CA HIS A 42 -3.73 -15.58 0.49
C HIS A 42 -3.42 -16.53 1.63
N ASP A 43 -2.17 -16.95 1.75
CA ASP A 43 -1.74 -17.83 2.84
C ASP A 43 -2.04 -17.24 4.22
N GLN A 44 -1.83 -15.92 4.40
CA GLN A 44 -2.17 -15.25 5.65
C GLN A 44 -3.67 -15.31 5.96
N PHE A 45 -4.54 -15.12 4.97
CA PHE A 45 -5.99 -15.21 5.17
C PHE A 45 -6.47 -16.63 5.49
N ASP A 46 -5.80 -17.64 4.98
CA ASP A 46 -6.14 -19.03 5.22
C ASP A 46 -5.58 -19.54 6.56
N HIS A 47 -4.65 -18.83 7.15
CA HIS A 47 -4.04 -19.22 8.42
C HIS A 47 -4.97 -19.04 9.62
N ILE A 48 -5.02 -20.06 10.49
CA ILE A 48 -5.87 -20.07 11.69
C ILE A 48 -5.56 -18.88 12.62
N TRP A 49 -4.29 -18.50 12.78
CA TRP A 49 -3.89 -17.39 13.65
C TRP A 49 -4.57 -16.06 13.24
N TYR A 50 -4.75 -15.85 11.94
CA TYR A 50 -5.40 -14.65 11.43
C TYR A 50 -6.87 -14.60 11.86
N HIS A 51 -7.58 -15.74 11.74
CA HIS A 51 -8.94 -15.85 12.20
C HIS A 51 -9.05 -15.66 13.71
N GLU A 52 -8.17 -16.27 14.48
CA GLU A 52 -8.18 -16.18 15.94
C GLU A 52 -7.83 -14.78 16.45
N GLN A 53 -6.91 -14.09 15.81
CA GLN A 53 -6.46 -12.78 16.29
C GLN A 53 -7.27 -11.60 15.76
N GLU A 54 -7.81 -11.68 14.56
CA GLU A 54 -8.51 -10.56 13.93
C GLU A 54 -10.02 -10.80 13.81
N LEU A 55 -10.44 -11.89 13.18
CA LEU A 55 -11.83 -12.08 12.83
C LEU A 55 -12.70 -12.56 13.99
N LEU A 56 -12.29 -13.60 14.70
CA LEU A 56 -13.07 -14.16 15.79
C LEU A 56 -13.30 -13.15 16.94
N PRO A 57 -12.30 -12.39 17.40
CA PRO A 57 -12.53 -11.38 18.42
C PRO A 57 -13.53 -10.30 17.99
N PHE A 58 -13.50 -9.89 16.72
CA PHE A 58 -14.46 -8.93 16.17
C PHE A 58 -15.89 -9.49 16.20
N TYR A 59 -16.09 -10.70 15.66
CA TYR A 59 -17.41 -11.32 15.60
C TYR A 59 -17.92 -11.71 16.98
N ASP A 60 -17.07 -12.21 17.86
CA ASP A 60 -17.44 -12.55 19.23
C ASP A 60 -17.91 -11.32 20.02
N TYR A 61 -17.24 -10.19 19.82
CA TYR A 61 -17.65 -8.94 20.46
C TYR A 61 -18.98 -8.41 19.91
N HIS A 62 -19.08 -8.27 18.57
CA HIS A 62 -20.22 -7.61 17.96
C HIS A 62 -21.46 -8.51 17.81
N LEU A 63 -21.30 -9.80 17.58
CA LEU A 63 -22.41 -10.71 17.34
C LEU A 63 -22.82 -11.52 18.57
N LYS A 64 -21.87 -11.83 19.45
CA LYS A 64 -22.13 -12.65 20.64
C LYS A 64 -22.07 -11.85 21.93
N GLY A 65 -21.75 -10.55 21.88
CA GLY A 65 -21.67 -9.68 23.07
C GLY A 65 -20.55 -10.03 24.03
N LYS A 66 -19.54 -10.77 23.61
CA LYS A 66 -18.41 -11.15 24.48
C LYS A 66 -17.57 -9.94 24.87
N LYS A 67 -17.25 -9.80 26.14
CA LYS A 67 -16.36 -8.76 26.66
C LYS A 67 -14.89 -9.19 26.52
N ASN A 68 -14.41 -9.25 25.29
CA ASN A 68 -13.06 -9.73 24.93
C ASN A 68 -12.03 -8.61 24.75
N GLY A 69 -12.38 -7.37 25.07
CA GLY A 69 -11.46 -6.23 24.94
C GLY A 69 -11.36 -5.64 23.52
N TRP A 70 -12.16 -6.10 22.57
CA TRP A 70 -12.16 -5.59 21.19
C TRP A 70 -12.28 -4.06 21.12
N ASN A 71 -13.18 -3.48 21.93
CA ASN A 71 -13.42 -2.03 21.98
C ASN A 71 -12.22 -1.20 22.46
N LYS A 72 -11.20 -1.83 23.01
CA LYS A 72 -9.94 -1.17 23.44
C LYS A 72 -8.84 -1.27 22.39
N ARG A 73 -9.05 -2.03 21.33
CA ARG A 73 -8.07 -2.17 20.25
C ARG A 73 -7.85 -0.84 19.52
N PRO A 74 -6.63 -0.58 19.02
CA PRO A 74 -6.35 0.53 18.12
C PRO A 74 -7.30 0.53 16.92
N LYS A 75 -7.73 1.71 16.48
CA LYS A 75 -8.63 1.83 15.33
C LYS A 75 -7.93 1.55 14.00
N VAL A 76 -6.62 1.75 13.97
CA VAL A 76 -5.78 1.53 12.80
C VAL A 76 -4.56 0.70 13.20
N ARG A 77 -4.31 -0.36 12.48
CA ARG A 77 -3.12 -1.22 12.63
C ARG A 77 -2.53 -1.47 11.25
N LEU A 78 -1.29 -1.06 11.08
CA LEU A 78 -0.60 -1.14 9.80
C LEU A 78 0.71 -1.89 9.97
N HIS A 79 0.96 -2.84 9.11
CA HIS A 79 2.29 -3.41 8.98
C HIS A 79 3.16 -2.47 8.14
N VAL A 80 4.25 -1.98 8.70
CA VAL A 80 5.19 -1.08 8.02
C VAL A 80 6.23 -1.92 7.31
N GLY A 81 6.13 -1.98 5.98
CA GLY A 81 7.11 -2.65 5.14
C GLY A 81 8.51 -2.02 5.28
N GLY A 82 9.56 -2.80 5.12
CA GLY A 82 10.94 -2.36 5.28
C GLY A 82 11.46 -2.41 6.72
N ARG A 83 10.63 -2.02 7.71
CA ARG A 83 10.94 -2.18 9.14
C ARG A 83 10.44 -3.50 9.71
N ASP A 84 9.47 -4.10 9.06
CA ASP A 84 8.79 -5.33 9.50
C ASP A 84 8.14 -5.17 10.89
N GLU A 85 7.52 -4.03 11.13
CA GLU A 85 6.92 -3.65 12.41
C GLU A 85 5.45 -3.32 12.26
N TRP A 86 4.67 -3.50 13.32
CA TRP A 86 3.30 -3.02 13.40
C TRP A 86 3.25 -1.60 13.95
N ARG A 87 2.54 -0.75 13.23
CA ARG A 87 2.16 0.59 13.66
C ARG A 87 0.70 0.59 14.09
N GLU A 88 0.41 1.23 15.23
CA GLU A 88 -0.93 1.34 15.79
C GLU A 88 -1.31 2.81 15.99
N ASP A 89 -2.46 3.19 15.44
CA ASP A 89 -2.95 4.56 15.48
C ASP A 89 -4.43 4.63 15.89
N ALA A 90 -4.84 5.77 16.45
CA ALA A 90 -6.23 6.03 16.79
C ALA A 90 -7.06 6.48 15.57
N VAL A 91 -6.42 7.01 14.55
CA VAL A 91 -7.06 7.60 13.36
C VAL A 91 -6.26 7.30 12.08
N TRP A 92 -6.95 7.39 10.95
CA TRP A 92 -6.37 7.32 9.63
C TRP A 92 -6.69 8.58 8.81
N PRO A 93 -5.74 9.17 8.07
CA PRO A 93 -4.30 8.91 8.21
C PRO A 93 -3.76 9.30 9.59
N PRO A 94 -2.55 8.84 9.98
CA PRO A 94 -1.92 9.22 11.24
C PRO A 94 -1.87 10.75 11.42
N LYS A 95 -2.04 11.23 12.64
CA LYS A 95 -2.12 12.69 12.91
C LYS A 95 -0.86 13.46 12.50
N GLU A 96 0.30 12.81 12.61
CA GLU A 96 1.59 13.37 12.24
C GLU A 96 1.89 13.29 10.74
N ALA A 97 1.08 12.57 9.96
CA ALA A 97 1.25 12.49 8.53
C ALA A 97 1.15 13.86 7.87
N LYS A 98 2.15 14.20 7.07
CA LYS A 98 2.22 15.46 6.34
C LYS A 98 2.16 15.19 4.85
N TYR A 99 1.15 15.71 4.19
CA TYR A 99 1.04 15.62 2.74
C TYR A 99 2.20 16.38 2.08
N LYS A 100 2.87 15.70 1.17
CA LYS A 100 3.98 16.24 0.40
C LYS A 100 3.75 15.95 -1.08
N SER A 101 3.75 16.99 -1.89
CA SER A 101 3.61 16.84 -3.35
C SER A 101 4.95 16.47 -3.98
N TYR A 102 4.94 15.44 -4.81
CA TYR A 102 6.03 15.08 -5.69
C TYR A 102 5.58 15.24 -7.13
N TYR A 103 6.44 15.79 -7.95
CA TYR A 103 6.17 16.07 -9.37
C TYR A 103 6.95 15.09 -10.24
N LEU A 104 6.27 14.54 -11.23
CA LEU A 104 6.86 13.65 -12.23
C LEU A 104 7.60 14.48 -13.29
N SER A 105 8.73 14.00 -13.76
CA SER A 105 9.50 14.59 -14.86
C SER A 105 10.07 13.49 -15.73
N GLY A 106 10.03 13.68 -17.06
CA GLY A 106 10.67 12.78 -18.03
C GLY A 106 12.21 12.88 -18.06
N LYS A 107 12.81 13.72 -17.21
CA LYS A 107 14.28 13.74 -17.05
C LYS A 107 14.73 12.45 -16.38
N LYS A 108 15.83 11.89 -16.86
CA LYS A 108 16.42 10.70 -16.28
C LYS A 108 16.87 10.94 -14.85
N SER A 109 16.58 10.01 -13.94
CA SER A 109 17.06 10.05 -12.56
C SER A 109 18.50 9.56 -12.43
N GLY A 110 18.96 8.72 -13.39
CA GLY A 110 20.25 8.05 -13.30
C GLY A 110 20.25 6.81 -12.39
N SER A 111 19.10 6.45 -11.82
CA SER A 111 19.00 5.27 -10.97
C SER A 111 19.04 3.98 -11.79
N VAL A 112 19.93 3.06 -11.45
CA VAL A 112 20.05 1.75 -12.11
C VAL A 112 18.83 0.85 -11.88
N ALA A 113 18.04 1.13 -10.85
CA ALA A 113 16.82 0.40 -10.53
C ALA A 113 15.57 1.00 -11.22
N SER A 114 15.72 2.10 -11.95
CA SER A 114 14.61 2.78 -12.61
C SER A 114 14.28 2.12 -13.96
N LEU A 115 12.98 1.93 -14.20
CA LEU A 115 12.48 1.40 -15.46
C LEU A 115 11.90 2.55 -16.29
N ASN A 116 12.33 2.69 -17.57
CA ASN A 116 11.96 3.85 -18.38
C ASN A 116 12.21 5.20 -17.68
N ASP A 117 13.23 5.26 -16.93
CA ASP A 117 13.87 6.25 -16.08
C ASP A 117 13.30 7.69 -16.14
N GLY A 118 12.27 7.94 -15.35
CA GLY A 118 11.81 9.28 -15.01
C GLY A 118 12.31 9.74 -13.64
N SER A 119 12.28 11.02 -13.38
CA SER A 119 12.63 11.58 -12.07
C SER A 119 11.40 12.04 -11.28
N LEU A 120 11.51 11.97 -9.97
CA LEU A 120 10.49 12.40 -9.01
C LEU A 120 11.09 13.44 -8.06
N SER A 121 10.43 14.58 -7.93
CA SER A 121 10.99 15.70 -7.15
C SER A 121 9.91 16.53 -6.48
N THR A 122 10.24 17.17 -5.36
CA THR A 122 9.37 18.16 -4.72
C THR A 122 9.35 19.51 -5.45
N LYS A 123 10.26 19.71 -6.41
CA LYS A 123 10.28 20.92 -7.25
C LYS A 123 9.44 20.69 -8.51
N LYS A 124 8.52 21.60 -8.77
CA LYS A 124 7.70 21.56 -9.99
C LYS A 124 8.61 21.64 -11.23
N PRO A 125 8.50 20.70 -12.18
CA PRO A 125 9.31 20.75 -13.38
C PRO A 125 8.93 21.96 -14.27
N ALA A 126 9.86 22.42 -15.07
CA ALA A 126 9.57 23.37 -16.13
C ALA A 126 8.64 22.74 -17.18
N ALA A 127 7.96 23.57 -17.99
CA ALA A 127 7.04 23.10 -19.02
C ALA A 127 7.69 22.18 -20.06
N ASN A 128 9.01 22.27 -20.22
CA ASN A 128 9.83 21.43 -21.12
C ASN A 128 10.54 20.28 -20.40
N GLY A 129 9.97 19.76 -19.33
CA GLY A 129 10.57 18.75 -18.43
C GLY A 129 10.83 17.37 -19.05
N GLY A 130 10.59 17.21 -20.33
CA GLY A 130 10.72 15.93 -21.04
C GLY A 130 9.45 15.09 -20.95
N SER A 131 9.47 13.95 -21.65
CA SER A 131 8.41 12.93 -21.61
C SER A 131 9.01 11.57 -21.33
N THR A 132 8.20 10.66 -20.85
CA THR A 132 8.50 9.24 -20.78
C THR A 132 7.26 8.48 -21.20
N ASP A 133 7.45 7.43 -21.99
CA ASP A 133 6.39 6.69 -22.62
C ASP A 133 6.47 5.21 -22.24
N TRP A 134 5.32 4.53 -22.22
CA TRP A 134 5.24 3.09 -21.99
C TRP A 134 4.09 2.49 -22.78
N ASP A 135 4.18 1.22 -23.09
CA ASP A 135 3.12 0.50 -23.78
C ASP A 135 2.01 0.08 -22.81
N TYR A 136 0.77 0.43 -23.14
CA TYR A 136 -0.43 0.07 -22.39
C TYR A 136 -1.50 -0.47 -23.34
N PRO A 137 -2.29 -1.49 -22.94
CA PRO A 137 -2.21 -2.25 -21.70
C PRO A 137 -1.14 -3.36 -21.74
N HIS A 138 -0.39 -3.51 -20.64
CA HIS A 138 0.52 -4.63 -20.47
C HIS A 138 -0.18 -5.81 -19.78
N ALA A 139 0.09 -7.06 -20.22
CA ALA A 139 -0.56 -8.25 -19.69
C ALA A 139 -0.36 -8.41 -18.16
N GLY A 140 0.79 -8.01 -17.65
CA GLY A 140 1.11 -8.02 -16.23
C GLY A 140 0.33 -7.02 -15.40
N TRP A 141 -0.29 -6.04 -16.00
CA TRP A 141 -1.12 -5.06 -15.30
C TRP A 141 -2.29 -5.72 -14.54
N LYS A 142 -2.82 -6.81 -15.07
CA LYS A 142 -3.90 -7.57 -14.44
C LYS A 142 -3.52 -8.19 -13.10
N LEU A 143 -2.24 -8.35 -12.84
CA LEU A 143 -1.71 -8.99 -11.63
C LEU A 143 -1.20 -7.98 -10.59
N GLY A 144 -1.32 -6.68 -10.83
CA GLY A 144 -0.87 -5.64 -9.92
C GLY A 144 0.39 -4.92 -10.41
N THR A 145 1.17 -4.36 -9.49
CA THR A 145 2.29 -3.47 -9.77
C THR A 145 3.47 -4.11 -10.51
N VAL A 146 3.56 -5.43 -10.53
CA VAL A 146 4.60 -6.14 -11.29
C VAL A 146 3.92 -7.15 -12.19
N GLY A 147 4.01 -6.93 -13.48
CA GLY A 147 3.54 -7.88 -14.47
C GLY A 147 4.45 -9.10 -14.53
N PHE A 148 3.90 -10.25 -14.19
CA PHE A 148 4.51 -11.53 -14.53
C PHE A 148 3.88 -12.00 -15.84
N GLY A 149 4.62 -11.88 -16.94
CA GLY A 149 4.33 -12.65 -18.14
C GLY A 149 4.83 -14.10 -17.96
N PRO A 150 4.50 -15.02 -18.89
CA PRO A 150 5.01 -16.39 -18.89
C PRO A 150 6.53 -16.49 -18.88
N GLN A 151 7.20 -15.41 -19.24
CA GLN A 151 8.67 -15.30 -19.33
C GLN A 151 9.25 -14.30 -18.31
N GLY A 152 8.46 -13.89 -17.30
CA GLY A 152 8.85 -12.87 -16.34
C GLY A 152 8.38 -11.46 -16.70
N PRO A 153 8.74 -10.45 -15.90
CA PRO A 153 8.37 -9.08 -16.17
C PRO A 153 9.09 -8.56 -17.43
N ASP A 154 8.38 -7.85 -18.30
CA ASP A 154 9.01 -6.99 -19.29
C ASP A 154 9.14 -5.57 -18.69
N PRO A 155 10.28 -5.25 -18.06
CA PRO A 155 10.43 -4.00 -17.35
C PRO A 155 10.49 -2.78 -18.28
N VAL A 156 10.84 -2.99 -19.54
CA VAL A 156 11.06 -1.89 -20.49
C VAL A 156 9.75 -1.40 -21.08
N ARG A 157 8.82 -2.33 -21.37
CA ARG A 157 7.56 -1.99 -22.06
C ARG A 157 6.38 -1.79 -21.12
N GLY A 158 6.34 -2.52 -20.02
CA GLY A 158 5.17 -2.58 -19.15
C GLY A 158 5.15 -1.58 -18.01
N CYS A 159 6.26 -0.91 -17.71
CA CYS A 159 6.39 -0.01 -16.57
C CYS A 159 7.16 1.26 -16.90
N VAL A 160 6.77 2.33 -16.27
CA VAL A 160 7.60 3.53 -16.12
C VAL A 160 7.76 3.81 -14.63
N THR A 161 8.96 4.11 -14.20
CA THR A 161 9.27 4.48 -12.82
C THR A 161 9.76 5.92 -12.75
N PHE A 162 9.42 6.57 -11.65
CA PHE A 162 9.92 7.91 -11.36
C PHE A 162 10.65 7.84 -10.03
N THR A 163 11.93 8.15 -10.03
CA THR A 163 12.81 7.94 -8.89
C THR A 163 13.28 9.27 -8.33
N THR A 164 13.27 9.42 -7.00
CA THR A 164 13.84 10.57 -6.31
C THR A 164 15.34 10.42 -6.19
N GLU A 165 16.03 11.51 -5.86
CA GLU A 165 17.34 11.39 -5.24
C GLU A 165 17.24 10.53 -3.95
N PRO A 166 18.34 9.90 -3.53
CA PRO A 166 18.38 9.19 -2.25
C PRO A 166 17.88 10.08 -1.10
N MET A 167 17.16 9.47 -0.15
CA MET A 167 16.69 10.19 1.02
C MET A 167 17.81 10.37 2.02
N ASP A 168 17.89 11.56 2.64
CA ASP A 168 18.92 11.89 3.63
C ASP A 168 18.68 11.19 4.99
N GLN A 169 17.47 10.68 5.20
CA GLN A 169 17.04 10.00 6.43
C GLN A 169 15.93 9.01 6.12
N ASP A 170 15.64 8.15 7.07
CA ASP A 170 14.51 7.22 6.99
C ASP A 170 13.19 7.98 6.79
N VAL A 171 12.39 7.53 5.83
CA VAL A 171 11.08 8.10 5.51
C VAL A 171 10.03 7.02 5.53
N GLU A 172 9.00 7.20 6.33
CA GLU A 172 7.79 6.39 6.28
C GLU A 172 6.77 7.05 5.36
N ILE A 173 6.32 6.31 4.34
CA ILE A 173 5.23 6.74 3.47
C ILE A 173 3.97 6.04 3.96
N THR A 174 3.06 6.84 4.52
CA THR A 174 1.80 6.36 5.12
C THR A 174 0.69 7.35 4.81
N GLY A 175 -0.31 6.90 4.10
CA GLY A 175 -1.44 7.76 3.72
C GLY A 175 -2.31 7.11 2.63
N PRO A 176 -3.43 7.75 2.29
CA PRO A 176 -4.30 7.31 1.21
C PRO A 176 -3.68 7.51 -0.18
#